data_db77eb84441758af1b782977577f9de3
#
_entry.id   db77eb84441758af1b782977577f9de3
#
_cell.length_a   1.000
_cell.length_b   1.000
_cell.length_c   1.000
_cell.angle_alpha   90.00
_cell.angle_beta   90.00
_cell.angle_gamma   90.00
#
_symmetry.space_group_name_H-M   'P 1'
#
loop_
_entity.id
_entity.type
_entity.pdbx_description
1 polymer ?
#
loop_
_entity_poly.entity_id
_entity_poly.type
_entity_poly.pdbx_seq_one_letter_code
_entity_poly.pdbx_strand_id
1 'polypeptide(L)'
;MNHPVRKLFAASGITAFCLLGMSAAQAADLTVRLAWYMPPHTATAHQGESLAKAITDLSKGAIKVETYPSGSLLKESNIAQGLSNNTANMAIFGMHWWSKYEPSLEWDTIPFLVDDAGLLLKTLHGKLGDDVNASLNKHNVQVIGWGFYGYAESYINAKRPIKQPADLKGLKIRSEGKLSAKFLSAHGATPVAVDSSEVYTSLQSGSLDAAVSGLSSIISRKWYEVGHYITAIHYVPLVYPIQVNAKWWKGLTQAQRDIISKAAVSTEQQSVADIEKEFQDDIAIAQKHGNEIYRPSDAELKQWKDTAGAQARKDYVAETGASGQQVLNDVDVALNNKQ
;
A
#
# COMPACT_ATOMS: atom_id res chain seq x y z
N MET A 1 -85.29 -26.62 -52.17
CA MET A 1 -84.47 -25.78 -53.12
C MET A 1 -84.28 -24.45 -52.41
N ASN A 2 -83.08 -24.25 -51.80
CA ASN A 2 -82.55 -22.98 -51.47
C ASN A 2 -81.30 -23.24 -50.54
N HIS A 3 -80.10 -23.03 -51.09
CA HIS A 3 -78.90 -23.09 -50.32
C HIS A 3 -78.66 -21.71 -49.64
N PRO A 4 -78.13 -21.63 -48.42
CA PRO A 4 -77.57 -20.42 -47.92
C PRO A 4 -75.99 -20.46 -47.99
N VAL A 5 -75.47 -19.39 -48.49
CA VAL A 5 -74.05 -19.08 -48.61
C VAL A 5 -73.40 -18.85 -47.23
N ARG A 6 -72.37 -19.57 -46.92
CA ARG A 6 -71.49 -19.34 -45.73
C ARG A 6 -70.46 -18.28 -46.04
N LYS A 7 -70.49 -17.16 -45.31
CA LYS A 7 -69.42 -16.17 -45.28
C LYS A 7 -68.32 -16.65 -44.38
N LEU A 8 -67.11 -16.82 -44.94
CA LEU A 8 -65.88 -16.97 -44.14
C LEU A 8 -65.41 -15.56 -43.64
N PHE A 9 -65.29 -15.41 -42.36
CA PHE A 9 -64.52 -14.35 -41.75
C PHE A 9 -63.06 -14.81 -41.58
N ALA A 10 -62.10 -14.17 -42.27
CA ALA A 10 -60.71 -14.33 -42.02
C ALA A 10 -60.28 -13.45 -40.84
N ALA A 11 -59.90 -14.08 -39.73
CA ALA A 11 -59.27 -13.39 -38.58
C ALA A 11 -57.78 -13.37 -38.80
N SER A 12 -57.24 -12.16 -39.12
CA SER A 12 -55.77 -11.91 -39.14
C SER A 12 -55.25 -11.77 -37.72
N GLY A 13 -54.63 -12.83 -37.21
CA GLY A 13 -53.90 -12.79 -35.93
C GLY A 13 -52.52 -12.11 -36.14
N ILE A 14 -52.35 -10.91 -35.61
CA ILE A 14 -51.07 -10.26 -35.49
C ILE A 14 -50.34 -10.86 -34.27
N THR A 15 -49.40 -11.77 -34.50
CA THR A 15 -48.54 -12.30 -33.44
C THR A 15 -47.42 -11.31 -33.21
N ALA A 16 -47.56 -10.45 -32.16
CA ALA A 16 -46.48 -9.59 -31.68
C ALA A 16 -45.39 -10.47 -31.04
N PHE A 17 -44.29 -10.64 -31.75
CA PHE A 17 -43.08 -11.29 -31.25
C PHE A 17 -42.34 -10.32 -30.31
N CYS A 18 -42.61 -10.38 -29.01
CA CYS A 18 -41.82 -9.72 -27.97
C CYS A 18 -40.43 -10.34 -27.95
N LEU A 19 -39.48 -9.75 -28.63
CA LEU A 19 -38.04 -9.98 -28.42
C LEU A 19 -37.66 -9.44 -27.04
N LEU A 20 -37.86 -10.26 -26.02
CA LEU A 20 -37.18 -10.09 -24.74
C LEU A 20 -35.69 -10.24 -25.00
N GLY A 21 -34.98 -9.11 -25.09
CA GLY A 21 -33.54 -9.06 -25.08
C GLY A 21 -33.05 -9.63 -23.76
N MET A 22 -32.79 -10.94 -23.70
CA MET A 22 -32.01 -11.55 -22.65
C MET A 22 -30.59 -10.97 -22.80
N SER A 23 -30.27 -9.95 -22.02
CA SER A 23 -28.88 -9.63 -21.74
C SER A 23 -28.27 -10.88 -21.13
N ALA A 24 -27.63 -11.71 -21.97
CA ALA A 24 -26.80 -12.79 -21.48
C ALA A 24 -25.77 -12.13 -20.56
N ALA A 25 -25.86 -12.37 -19.26
CA ALA A 25 -24.78 -12.04 -18.35
C ALA A 25 -23.56 -12.77 -18.88
N GLN A 26 -22.67 -12.03 -19.55
CA GLN A 26 -21.44 -12.59 -20.11
C GLN A 26 -20.61 -13.01 -18.90
N ALA A 27 -20.39 -14.31 -18.76
CA ALA A 27 -19.49 -14.83 -17.73
C ALA A 27 -18.14 -14.14 -17.88
N ALA A 28 -17.55 -13.70 -16.79
CA ALA A 28 -16.24 -13.04 -16.85
C ALA A 28 -15.20 -14.01 -17.43
N ASP A 29 -14.48 -13.56 -18.47
CA ASP A 29 -13.45 -14.37 -19.13
C ASP A 29 -12.21 -14.58 -18.25
N LEU A 30 -12.02 -13.71 -17.23
CA LEU A 30 -10.92 -13.75 -16.29
C LEU A 30 -11.37 -13.33 -14.90
N THR A 31 -10.98 -14.10 -13.89
CA THR A 31 -11.11 -13.70 -12.48
C THR A 31 -9.74 -13.40 -11.89
N VAL A 32 -9.60 -12.23 -11.27
CA VAL A 32 -8.38 -11.73 -10.63
C VAL A 32 -8.59 -11.68 -9.12
N ARG A 33 -7.74 -12.33 -8.35
CA ARG A 33 -7.71 -12.20 -6.88
C ARG A 33 -6.74 -11.08 -6.51
N LEU A 34 -7.27 -9.95 -6.01
CA LEU A 34 -6.52 -8.79 -5.55
C LEU A 34 -6.54 -8.71 -4.03
N ALA A 35 -5.38 -8.78 -3.39
CA ALA A 35 -5.24 -8.80 -1.93
C ALA A 35 -4.47 -7.59 -1.39
N TRP A 36 -4.86 -7.13 -0.19
CA TRP A 36 -4.09 -6.21 0.66
C TRP A 36 -4.43 -6.44 2.13
N TYR A 37 -3.47 -6.13 3.03
CA TYR A 37 -3.69 -6.32 4.46
C TYR A 37 -4.09 -5.05 5.21
N MET A 38 -4.13 -3.91 4.52
CA MET A 38 -4.52 -2.64 5.11
C MET A 38 -6.01 -2.59 5.43
N PRO A 39 -6.38 -1.93 6.56
CA PRO A 39 -7.78 -1.73 6.92
C PRO A 39 -8.52 -0.85 5.90
N PRO A 40 -9.87 -0.87 5.89
CA PRO A 40 -10.68 0.11 5.17
C PRO A 40 -10.29 1.55 5.56
N HIS A 41 -10.57 2.51 4.67
CA HIS A 41 -10.30 3.94 4.86
C HIS A 41 -8.82 4.35 4.84
N THR A 42 -7.91 3.46 4.45
CA THR A 42 -6.52 3.81 4.17
C THR A 42 -6.32 4.14 2.69
N ALA A 43 -5.32 4.96 2.36
CA ALA A 43 -4.98 5.29 0.96
C ALA A 43 -4.76 4.02 0.12
N THR A 44 -4.08 3.00 0.68
CA THR A 44 -3.88 1.70 0.02
C THR A 44 -5.20 0.97 -0.25
N ALA A 45 -6.16 0.99 0.71
CA ALA A 45 -7.46 0.36 0.49
C ALA A 45 -8.25 1.09 -0.59
N HIS A 46 -8.26 2.43 -0.58
CA HIS A 46 -8.87 3.24 -1.64
C HIS A 46 -8.25 2.95 -3.01
N GLN A 47 -6.91 2.81 -3.09
CA GLN A 47 -6.24 2.44 -4.34
C GLN A 47 -6.68 1.04 -4.80
N GLY A 48 -6.75 0.07 -3.91
CA GLY A 48 -7.20 -1.30 -4.22
C GLY A 48 -8.63 -1.35 -4.75
N GLU A 49 -9.54 -0.65 -4.11
CA GLU A 49 -10.94 -0.53 -4.54
C GLU A 49 -11.07 0.19 -5.89
N SER A 50 -10.35 1.31 -6.06
CA SER A 50 -10.32 2.08 -7.31
C SER A 50 -9.73 1.27 -8.45
N LEU A 51 -8.67 0.50 -8.21
CA LEU A 51 -8.05 -0.41 -9.16
C LEU A 51 -9.04 -1.50 -9.61
N ALA A 52 -9.70 -2.16 -8.65
CA ALA A 52 -10.70 -3.19 -8.94
C ALA A 52 -11.84 -2.65 -9.81
N LYS A 53 -12.33 -1.46 -9.47
CA LYS A 53 -13.36 -0.77 -10.24
C LYS A 53 -12.87 -0.41 -11.64
N ALA A 54 -11.68 0.18 -11.78
CA ALA A 54 -11.12 0.59 -13.06
C ALA A 54 -10.91 -0.61 -14.00
N ILE A 55 -10.41 -1.75 -13.48
CA ILE A 55 -10.27 -2.98 -14.28
C ILE A 55 -11.63 -3.47 -14.77
N THR A 56 -12.64 -3.49 -13.90
CA THR A 56 -14.00 -3.93 -14.26
C THR A 56 -14.61 -3.04 -15.31
N ASP A 57 -14.52 -1.71 -15.13
CA ASP A 57 -15.07 -0.73 -16.06
C ASP A 57 -14.38 -0.78 -17.44
N LEU A 58 -13.04 -0.77 -17.47
CA LEU A 58 -12.25 -0.80 -18.72
C LEU A 58 -12.44 -2.11 -19.49
N SER A 59 -12.64 -3.22 -18.78
CA SER A 59 -12.93 -4.53 -19.40
C SER A 59 -14.40 -4.71 -19.76
N LYS A 60 -15.28 -3.76 -19.42
CA LYS A 60 -16.75 -3.89 -19.54
C LYS A 60 -17.28 -5.17 -18.89
N GLY A 61 -16.69 -5.56 -17.76
CA GLY A 61 -17.06 -6.74 -16.98
C GLY A 61 -16.44 -8.06 -17.46
N ALA A 62 -15.63 -8.07 -18.52
CA ALA A 62 -14.92 -9.28 -18.98
C ALA A 62 -13.82 -9.72 -18.00
N ILE A 63 -13.29 -8.81 -17.17
CA ILE A 63 -12.37 -9.12 -16.08
C ILE A 63 -13.09 -8.86 -14.75
N LYS A 64 -13.35 -9.92 -14.00
CA LYS A 64 -13.88 -9.84 -12.63
C LYS A 64 -12.73 -9.70 -11.65
N VAL A 65 -12.79 -8.73 -10.74
CA VAL A 65 -11.82 -8.61 -9.65
C VAL A 65 -12.48 -8.99 -8.34
N GLU A 66 -11.92 -10.00 -7.68
CA GLU A 66 -12.29 -10.40 -6.33
C GLU A 66 -11.30 -9.77 -5.36
N THR A 67 -11.79 -8.86 -4.52
CA THR A 67 -10.97 -8.14 -3.55
C THR A 67 -10.92 -8.86 -2.21
N TYR A 68 -9.73 -8.88 -1.62
CA TYR A 68 -9.46 -9.51 -0.32
C TYR A 68 -8.75 -8.49 0.60
N PRO A 69 -9.53 -7.57 1.19
CA PRO A 69 -8.99 -6.53 2.09
C PRO A 69 -8.64 -7.08 3.47
N SER A 70 -7.95 -6.25 4.26
CA SER A 70 -7.70 -6.45 5.70
C SER A 70 -7.05 -7.80 6.05
N GLY A 71 -6.23 -8.34 5.14
CA GLY A 71 -5.56 -9.61 5.36
C GLY A 71 -6.45 -10.85 5.28
N SER A 72 -7.65 -10.74 4.70
CA SER A 72 -8.63 -11.84 4.61
C SER A 72 -8.15 -13.03 3.78
N LEU A 73 -7.28 -12.82 2.78
CA LEU A 73 -6.66 -13.89 2.01
C LEU A 73 -5.21 -14.13 2.45
N LEU A 74 -4.44 -13.08 2.64
CA LEU A 74 -3.02 -13.10 2.98
C LEU A 74 -2.75 -12.08 4.07
N LYS A 75 -2.20 -12.53 5.20
CA LYS A 75 -1.77 -11.65 6.29
C LYS A 75 -0.48 -10.91 5.93
N GLU A 76 -0.21 -9.83 6.65
CA GLU A 76 1.00 -9.01 6.52
C GLU A 76 2.29 -9.86 6.46
N SER A 77 2.45 -10.83 7.36
CA SER A 77 3.65 -11.65 7.49
C SER A 77 3.87 -12.64 6.32
N ASN A 78 2.85 -12.95 5.52
CA ASN A 78 2.94 -13.95 4.45
C ASN A 78 2.50 -13.46 3.05
N ILE A 79 2.16 -12.17 2.91
CA ILE A 79 1.60 -11.65 1.65
C ILE A 79 2.60 -11.73 0.48
N ALA A 80 3.88 -11.47 0.72
CA ALA A 80 4.94 -11.58 -0.29
C ALA A 80 5.06 -13.03 -0.82
N GLN A 81 5.12 -14.02 0.09
CA GLN A 81 5.16 -15.42 -0.29
C GLN A 81 3.88 -15.87 -0.99
N GLY A 82 2.71 -15.42 -0.52
CA GLY A 82 1.43 -15.74 -1.12
C GLY A 82 1.28 -15.22 -2.54
N LEU A 83 1.81 -14.03 -2.83
CA LEU A 83 1.87 -13.47 -4.19
C LEU A 83 2.83 -14.28 -5.07
N SER A 84 4.06 -14.58 -4.59
CA SER A 84 5.03 -15.42 -5.31
C SER A 84 4.43 -16.76 -5.73
N ASN A 85 3.64 -17.38 -4.86
CA ASN A 85 3.00 -18.68 -5.06
C ASN A 85 1.65 -18.60 -5.81
N ASN A 86 1.23 -17.39 -6.24
CA ASN A 86 -0.04 -17.17 -6.93
C ASN A 86 -1.29 -17.51 -6.09
N THR A 87 -1.22 -17.45 -4.76
CA THR A 87 -2.41 -17.49 -3.88
C THR A 87 -3.29 -16.27 -4.14
N ALA A 88 -2.69 -15.08 -4.27
CA ALA A 88 -3.28 -13.92 -4.91
C ALA A 88 -2.63 -13.74 -6.31
N ASN A 89 -3.40 -13.26 -7.31
CA ASN A 89 -2.85 -12.93 -8.62
C ASN A 89 -2.19 -11.54 -8.59
N MET A 90 -2.78 -10.63 -7.82
CA MET A 90 -2.34 -9.26 -7.59
C MET A 90 -2.37 -8.96 -6.10
N ALA A 91 -1.47 -8.09 -5.66
CA ALA A 91 -1.49 -7.60 -4.28
C ALA A 91 -0.92 -6.17 -4.19
N ILE A 92 -1.39 -5.41 -3.18
CA ILE A 92 -0.87 -4.10 -2.83
C ILE A 92 -0.36 -4.18 -1.40
N PHE A 93 0.95 -4.03 -1.22
CA PHE A 93 1.59 -4.09 0.10
C PHE A 93 2.99 -3.47 0.04
N GLY A 94 3.53 -3.11 1.21
CA GLY A 94 4.81 -2.45 1.36
C GLY A 94 5.96 -3.19 0.70
N MET A 95 6.75 -2.46 -0.06
CA MET A 95 7.91 -3.02 -0.77
C MET A 95 8.94 -3.58 0.21
N HIS A 96 9.12 -2.96 1.37
CA HIS A 96 10.03 -3.40 2.44
C HIS A 96 9.75 -4.83 2.97
N TRP A 97 8.55 -5.39 2.76
CA TRP A 97 8.27 -6.79 3.11
C TRP A 97 9.05 -7.80 2.25
N TRP A 98 9.64 -7.34 1.16
CA TRP A 98 10.56 -8.16 0.37
C TRP A 98 11.98 -8.19 0.94
N SER A 99 12.33 -7.32 1.89
CA SER A 99 13.69 -7.22 2.46
C SER A 99 14.20 -8.53 3.08
N LYS A 100 13.29 -9.41 3.49
CA LYS A 100 13.63 -10.77 3.94
C LYS A 100 14.31 -11.60 2.84
N TYR A 101 13.98 -11.34 1.58
CA TYR A 101 14.46 -12.07 0.40
C TYR A 101 15.45 -11.23 -0.43
N GLU A 102 15.21 -9.95 -0.53
CA GLU A 102 16.00 -8.95 -1.27
C GLU A 102 16.22 -7.73 -0.37
N PRO A 103 17.29 -7.72 0.44
CA PRO A 103 17.55 -6.65 1.41
C PRO A 103 17.57 -5.25 0.80
N SER A 104 17.97 -5.13 -0.48
CA SER A 104 17.98 -3.85 -1.19
C SER A 104 16.59 -3.23 -1.40
N LEU A 105 15.50 -3.96 -1.18
CA LEU A 105 14.12 -3.45 -1.29
C LEU A 105 13.61 -2.79 0.01
N GLU A 106 14.44 -2.66 1.05
CA GLU A 106 14.10 -1.93 2.29
C GLU A 106 14.41 -0.41 2.20
N TRP A 107 14.86 0.09 1.05
CA TRP A 107 15.26 1.49 0.88
C TRP A 107 14.11 2.49 1.15
N ASP A 108 12.86 2.11 0.94
CA ASP A 108 11.68 2.95 1.20
C ASP A 108 11.42 3.20 2.68
N THR A 109 12.17 2.53 3.56
CA THR A 109 12.12 2.76 5.01
C THR A 109 13.31 3.59 5.53
N ILE A 110 14.23 4.01 4.64
CA ILE A 110 15.36 4.87 5.03
C ILE A 110 14.85 6.25 5.41
N PRO A 111 15.09 6.69 6.65
CA PRO A 111 14.61 7.97 7.13
C PRO A 111 15.00 9.14 6.24
N PHE A 112 14.04 9.98 5.89
CA PHE A 112 14.24 11.21 5.13
C PHE A 112 15.00 11.03 3.81
N LEU A 113 14.94 9.83 3.22
CA LEU A 113 15.54 9.56 1.92
C LEU A 113 14.88 10.41 0.83
N VAL A 114 13.56 10.41 0.80
CA VAL A 114 12.71 11.26 -0.05
C VAL A 114 11.52 11.70 0.79
N ASP A 115 11.23 13.00 0.81
CA ASP A 115 10.13 13.58 1.59
C ASP A 115 8.92 14.03 0.73
N ASP A 116 8.99 13.81 -0.58
CA ASP A 116 7.99 14.21 -1.58
C ASP A 116 7.52 12.96 -2.35
N ALA A 117 6.27 12.54 -2.10
CA ALA A 117 5.69 11.37 -2.75
C ALA A 117 5.50 11.53 -4.27
N GLY A 118 5.24 12.76 -4.74
CA GLY A 118 5.10 13.03 -6.18
C GLY A 118 6.43 12.89 -6.92
N LEU A 119 7.51 13.40 -6.31
CA LEU A 119 8.86 13.20 -6.83
C LEU A 119 9.26 11.72 -6.79
N LEU A 120 8.94 11.04 -5.70
CA LEU A 120 9.22 9.60 -5.58
C LEU A 120 8.48 8.81 -6.64
N LEU A 121 7.20 9.09 -6.89
CA LEU A 121 6.44 8.47 -7.97
C LEU A 121 7.12 8.67 -9.33
N LYS A 122 7.56 9.90 -9.64
CA LYS A 122 8.30 10.18 -10.87
C LYS A 122 9.61 9.39 -10.96
N THR A 123 10.33 9.25 -9.85
CA THR A 123 11.58 8.47 -9.77
C THR A 123 11.34 6.98 -10.01
N LEU A 124 10.22 6.46 -9.50
CA LEU A 124 9.81 5.06 -9.66
C LEU A 124 9.39 4.71 -11.10
N HIS A 125 9.06 5.69 -11.93
CA HIS A 125 8.88 5.50 -13.38
C HIS A 125 10.19 5.51 -14.19
N GLY A 126 11.33 5.63 -13.52
CA GLY A 126 12.66 5.58 -14.11
C GLY A 126 13.46 4.36 -13.67
N LYS A 127 14.78 4.53 -13.69
CA LYS A 127 15.74 3.44 -13.39
C LYS A 127 15.52 2.77 -12.04
N LEU A 128 15.14 3.52 -11.00
CA LEU A 128 14.84 2.94 -9.69
C LEU A 128 13.73 1.88 -9.78
N GLY A 129 12.65 2.17 -10.50
CA GLY A 129 11.57 1.21 -10.69
C GLY A 129 11.98 0.00 -11.53
N ASP A 130 12.85 0.19 -12.53
CA ASP A 130 13.40 -0.91 -13.31
C ASP A 130 14.23 -1.86 -12.42
N ASP A 131 15.07 -1.31 -11.55
CA ASP A 131 15.92 -2.08 -10.62
C ASP A 131 15.07 -2.83 -9.56
N VAL A 132 14.01 -2.19 -9.06
CA VAL A 132 13.01 -2.83 -8.20
C VAL A 132 12.37 -4.01 -8.92
N ASN A 133 11.90 -3.81 -10.16
CA ASN A 133 11.31 -4.87 -10.97
C ASN A 133 12.30 -6.01 -11.25
N ALA A 134 13.56 -5.71 -11.55
CA ALA A 134 14.60 -6.72 -11.77
C ALA A 134 14.79 -7.60 -10.51
N SER A 135 14.75 -7.00 -9.32
CA SER A 135 14.85 -7.71 -8.05
C SER A 135 13.62 -8.59 -7.79
N LEU A 136 12.41 -8.05 -7.95
CA LEU A 136 11.17 -8.79 -7.70
C LEU A 136 10.92 -9.93 -8.71
N ASN A 137 11.39 -9.78 -9.95
CA ASN A 137 11.27 -10.84 -10.96
C ASN A 137 11.98 -12.14 -10.55
N LYS A 138 13.04 -12.09 -9.73
CA LYS A 138 13.71 -13.26 -9.17
C LYS A 138 12.77 -14.08 -8.26
N HIS A 139 11.75 -13.42 -7.72
CA HIS A 139 10.73 -14.00 -6.84
C HIS A 139 9.39 -14.23 -7.53
N ASN A 140 9.39 -14.29 -8.88
CA ASN A 140 8.18 -14.49 -9.67
C ASN A 140 7.12 -13.40 -9.46
N VAL A 141 7.56 -12.16 -9.22
CA VAL A 141 6.70 -10.99 -9.02
C VAL A 141 7.13 -9.84 -9.92
N GLN A 142 6.18 -9.04 -10.37
CA GLN A 142 6.39 -7.86 -11.18
C GLN A 142 5.51 -6.71 -10.66
N VAL A 143 6.03 -5.48 -10.66
CA VAL A 143 5.27 -4.26 -10.42
C VAL A 143 4.63 -3.81 -11.73
N ILE A 144 3.36 -3.41 -11.67
CA ILE A 144 2.60 -2.89 -12.82
C ILE A 144 2.02 -1.50 -12.57
N GLY A 145 2.23 -0.96 -11.39
CA GLY A 145 1.83 0.38 -10.97
C GLY A 145 2.35 0.68 -9.57
N TRP A 146 2.38 1.95 -9.22
CA TRP A 146 2.92 2.43 -7.96
C TRP A 146 1.81 2.97 -7.07
N GLY A 147 2.04 2.97 -5.78
CA GLY A 147 1.16 3.54 -4.79
C GLY A 147 1.89 3.76 -3.48
N PHE A 148 1.21 4.42 -2.56
CA PHE A 148 1.77 4.76 -1.27
C PHE A 148 0.77 4.41 -0.16
N TYR A 149 1.32 4.01 0.98
CA TYR A 149 0.51 3.76 2.17
C TYR A 149 0.29 5.02 3.01
N GLY A 150 1.28 5.88 3.06
CA GLY A 150 1.34 7.06 3.92
C GLY A 150 2.77 7.39 4.27
N TYR A 151 2.95 8.32 5.18
CA TYR A 151 4.28 8.65 5.66
C TYR A 151 4.62 7.80 6.90
N ALA A 152 5.74 7.06 6.83
CA ALA A 152 6.39 6.55 8.04
C ALA A 152 7.15 7.73 8.67
N GLU A 153 7.53 7.70 9.82
CA GLU A 153 7.32 6.95 11.03
C GLU A 153 6.71 7.87 12.07
N SER A 154 5.44 7.71 12.32
CA SER A 154 4.83 8.34 13.48
C SER A 154 4.99 7.44 14.69
N TYR A 155 5.23 8.03 15.85
CA TYR A 155 5.31 7.29 17.10
C TYR A 155 4.03 7.47 17.89
N ILE A 156 3.51 6.38 18.45
CA ILE A 156 2.50 6.45 19.49
C ILE A 156 3.06 5.90 20.79
N ASN A 157 2.86 6.62 21.90
CA ASN A 157 3.34 6.24 23.22
C ASN A 157 2.23 6.38 24.28
N ALA A 158 2.17 5.43 25.20
CA ALA A 158 1.18 5.42 26.27
C ALA A 158 1.56 6.32 27.45
N LYS A 159 2.85 6.62 27.66
CA LYS A 159 3.36 7.21 28.91
C LYS A 159 3.85 8.65 28.79
N ARG A 160 4.51 9.02 27.69
CA ARG A 160 5.13 10.35 27.51
C ARG A 160 5.34 10.67 26.04
N PRO A 161 5.41 11.96 25.65
CA PRO A 161 5.71 12.32 24.26
C PRO A 161 7.14 11.93 23.90
N ILE A 162 7.34 11.58 22.63
CA ILE A 162 8.63 11.34 21.98
C ILE A 162 8.89 12.54 21.06
N LYS A 163 9.69 13.51 21.50
CA LYS A 163 9.93 14.77 20.77
C LYS A 163 11.27 14.76 20.00
N GLN A 164 12.21 13.97 20.47
CA GLN A 164 13.56 13.85 19.92
C GLN A 164 14.07 12.41 20.02
N PRO A 165 15.10 12.01 19.26
CA PRO A 165 15.64 10.65 19.32
C PRO A 165 16.06 10.17 20.71
N ALA A 166 16.55 11.08 21.57
CA ALA A 166 16.94 10.76 22.95
C ALA A 166 15.77 10.26 23.81
N ASP A 167 14.53 10.63 23.47
CA ASP A 167 13.34 10.22 24.21
C ASP A 167 12.98 8.74 24.00
N LEU A 168 13.60 8.08 23.04
CA LEU A 168 13.41 6.64 22.77
C LEU A 168 14.05 5.76 23.84
N LYS A 169 15.03 6.29 24.58
CA LYS A 169 15.81 5.53 25.56
C LYS A 169 14.94 4.84 26.60
N GLY A 170 15.18 3.53 26.75
CA GLY A 170 14.52 2.67 27.75
C GLY A 170 13.13 2.20 27.39
N LEU A 171 12.58 2.58 26.21
CA LEU A 171 11.25 2.17 25.78
C LEU A 171 11.32 0.82 25.03
N LYS A 172 10.31 -0.01 25.22
CA LYS A 172 10.03 -1.18 24.38
C LYS A 172 9.13 -0.72 23.24
N ILE A 173 9.65 -0.70 22.03
CA ILE A 173 8.98 -0.09 20.86
C ILE A 173 8.78 -1.10 19.76
N ARG A 174 7.55 -1.25 19.26
CA ARG A 174 7.31 -1.98 18.02
C ARG A 174 8.08 -1.33 16.87
N SER A 175 8.84 -2.12 16.11
CA SER A 175 9.60 -1.69 14.94
C SER A 175 9.01 -2.25 13.63
N GLU A 176 9.20 -1.52 12.54
CA GLU A 176 8.82 -1.91 11.17
C GLU A 176 10.06 -2.27 10.35
N GLY A 177 10.59 -3.47 10.48
CA GLY A 177 11.75 -3.91 9.74
C GLY A 177 13.07 -3.69 10.45
N LYS A 178 14.18 -4.03 9.78
CA LYS A 178 15.51 -4.07 10.37
C LYS A 178 16.14 -2.70 10.57
N LEU A 179 15.96 -1.78 9.62
CA LEU A 179 16.52 -0.43 9.72
C LEU A 179 15.89 0.34 10.87
N SER A 180 14.55 0.26 11.02
CA SER A 180 13.83 0.82 12.16
C SER A 180 14.32 0.21 13.48
N ALA A 181 14.50 -1.12 13.55
CA ALA A 181 15.02 -1.77 14.74
C ALA A 181 16.45 -1.33 15.09
N LYS A 182 17.34 -1.19 14.11
CA LYS A 182 18.71 -0.67 14.31
C LYS A 182 18.69 0.78 14.84
N PHE A 183 17.87 1.63 14.24
CA PHE A 183 17.70 3.01 14.69
C PHE A 183 17.23 3.10 16.16
N LEU A 184 16.19 2.34 16.50
CA LEU A 184 15.66 2.28 17.87
C LEU A 184 16.72 1.79 18.86
N SER A 185 17.46 0.73 18.52
CA SER A 185 18.54 0.19 19.36
C SER A 185 19.68 1.19 19.57
N ALA A 186 20.07 1.91 18.51
CA ALA A 186 21.14 2.92 18.58
C ALA A 186 20.78 4.07 19.52
N HIS A 187 19.47 4.33 19.73
CA HIS A 187 18.96 5.34 20.67
C HIS A 187 18.54 4.77 22.03
N GLY A 188 18.95 3.53 22.32
CA GLY A 188 18.74 2.90 23.64
C GLY A 188 17.32 2.38 23.90
N ALA A 189 16.50 2.25 22.86
CA ALA A 189 15.23 1.54 22.93
C ALA A 189 15.44 0.01 22.77
N THR A 190 14.43 -0.75 23.12
CA THR A 190 14.33 -2.19 22.85
C THR A 190 13.32 -2.41 21.72
N PRO A 191 13.75 -2.66 20.48
CA PRO A 191 12.82 -2.93 19.38
C PRO A 191 12.16 -4.29 19.56
N VAL A 192 10.87 -4.37 19.22
CA VAL A 192 10.06 -5.59 19.30
C VAL A 192 9.34 -5.77 17.97
N ALA A 193 9.51 -6.93 17.34
CA ALA A 193 8.81 -7.28 16.11
C ALA A 193 7.45 -7.91 16.47
N VAL A 194 6.36 -7.20 16.14
CA VAL A 194 4.98 -7.69 16.26
C VAL A 194 4.17 -7.24 15.05
N ASP A 195 3.23 -8.07 14.64
CA ASP A 195 2.29 -7.70 13.57
C ASP A 195 1.45 -6.48 13.98
N SER A 196 1.12 -5.63 13.03
CA SER A 196 0.36 -4.40 13.29
C SER A 196 -1.03 -4.66 13.93
N SER A 197 -1.60 -5.84 13.69
CA SER A 197 -2.86 -6.28 14.31
C SER A 197 -2.75 -6.57 15.81
N GLU A 198 -1.54 -6.77 16.34
CA GLU A 198 -1.30 -7.11 17.75
C GLU A 198 -0.88 -5.91 18.60
N VAL A 199 -0.57 -4.78 17.96
CA VAL A 199 -0.04 -3.59 18.65
C VAL A 199 -1.03 -2.99 19.62
N TYR A 200 -2.32 -2.93 19.30
CA TYR A 200 -3.35 -2.41 20.20
C TYR A 200 -3.32 -3.13 21.56
N THR A 201 -3.40 -4.46 21.53
CA THR A 201 -3.37 -5.29 22.74
C THR A 201 -2.04 -5.19 23.48
N SER A 202 -0.95 -5.06 22.74
CA SER A 202 0.40 -4.94 23.31
C SER A 202 0.62 -3.61 24.03
N LEU A 203 0.12 -2.50 23.48
CA LEU A 203 0.10 -1.20 24.14
C LEU A 203 -0.84 -1.20 25.36
N GLN A 204 -2.05 -1.76 25.21
CA GLN A 204 -3.04 -1.86 26.29
C GLN A 204 -2.53 -2.66 27.49
N SER A 205 -1.85 -3.78 27.26
CA SER A 205 -1.27 -4.61 28.31
C SER A 205 0.04 -4.07 28.90
N GLY A 206 0.65 -3.05 28.26
CA GLY A 206 1.96 -2.54 28.65
C GLY A 206 3.13 -3.44 28.28
N SER A 207 2.93 -4.46 27.44
CA SER A 207 4.04 -5.27 26.88
C SER A 207 4.87 -4.46 25.89
N LEU A 208 4.28 -3.44 25.26
CA LEU A 208 4.93 -2.36 24.53
C LEU A 208 4.70 -1.01 25.26
N ASP A 209 5.73 -0.17 25.29
CA ASP A 209 5.62 1.21 25.76
C ASP A 209 5.18 2.15 24.64
N ALA A 210 5.61 1.85 23.42
CA ALA A 210 5.33 2.64 22.21
C ALA A 210 5.29 1.76 20.96
N ALA A 211 4.79 2.33 19.87
CA ALA A 211 4.89 1.74 18.54
C ALA A 211 5.27 2.79 17.52
N VAL A 212 6.04 2.39 16.51
CA VAL A 212 6.28 3.17 15.31
C VAL A 212 5.50 2.58 14.15
N SER A 213 4.87 3.44 13.36
CA SER A 213 4.17 3.09 12.12
C SER A 213 3.79 4.36 11.34
N GLY A 214 3.23 4.19 10.15
CA GLY A 214 2.50 5.29 9.52
C GLY A 214 1.32 5.75 10.40
N LEU A 215 1.00 7.04 10.37
CA LEU A 215 -0.09 7.62 11.17
C LEU A 215 -1.43 6.94 10.85
N SER A 216 -1.65 6.56 9.60
CA SER A 216 -2.83 5.81 9.19
C SER A 216 -3.01 4.46 9.90
N SER A 217 -1.93 3.75 10.26
CA SER A 217 -2.04 2.57 11.12
C SER A 217 -2.48 2.92 12.53
N ILE A 218 -1.93 3.99 13.09
CA ILE A 218 -2.28 4.45 14.44
C ILE A 218 -3.77 4.73 14.52
N ILE A 219 -4.33 5.35 13.49
CA ILE A 219 -5.75 5.73 13.45
C ILE A 219 -6.64 4.55 13.04
N SER A 220 -6.38 3.90 11.91
CA SER A 220 -7.25 2.84 11.39
C SER A 220 -7.32 1.61 12.29
N ARG A 221 -6.26 1.35 13.08
CA ARG A 221 -6.19 0.26 14.06
C ARG A 221 -6.49 0.73 15.49
N LYS A 222 -6.91 1.97 15.65
CA LYS A 222 -7.34 2.56 16.92
C LYS A 222 -6.29 2.56 18.03
N TRP A 223 -5.00 2.57 17.68
CA TRP A 223 -3.94 2.61 18.69
C TRP A 223 -4.02 3.89 19.55
N TYR A 224 -4.59 4.96 18.99
CA TYR A 224 -4.85 6.22 19.68
C TYR A 224 -5.78 6.07 20.90
N GLU A 225 -6.55 4.99 21.01
CA GLU A 225 -7.38 4.73 22.19
C GLU A 225 -6.56 4.23 23.40
N VAL A 226 -5.39 3.64 23.16
CA VAL A 226 -4.51 3.04 24.17
C VAL A 226 -3.17 3.76 24.31
N GLY A 227 -2.79 4.60 23.35
CA GLY A 227 -1.64 5.50 23.38
C GLY A 227 -2.11 6.95 23.43
N HIS A 228 -1.57 7.76 24.34
CA HIS A 228 -2.03 9.14 24.53
C HIS A 228 -1.23 10.16 23.71
N TYR A 229 0.06 9.91 23.53
CA TYR A 229 0.99 10.84 22.86
C TYR A 229 1.32 10.36 21.46
N ILE A 230 1.10 11.20 20.47
CA ILE A 230 1.42 10.90 19.06
C ILE A 230 2.46 11.91 18.57
N THR A 231 3.59 11.42 18.09
CA THR A 231 4.57 12.22 17.36
C THR A 231 4.35 11.98 15.88
N ALA A 232 3.82 12.96 15.18
CA ALA A 232 3.53 12.88 13.74
C ALA A 232 4.72 13.44 12.95
N ILE A 233 5.51 12.57 12.36
CA ILE A 233 6.68 12.91 11.54
C ILE A 233 6.38 12.56 10.08
N HIS A 234 6.63 13.50 9.17
CA HIS A 234 6.73 13.26 7.74
C HIS A 234 8.13 12.73 7.44
N TYR A 235 8.29 11.42 7.46
CA TYR A 235 9.59 10.79 7.48
C TYR A 235 10.05 10.30 6.10
N VAL A 236 9.22 9.50 5.47
CA VAL A 236 9.38 8.99 4.11
C VAL A 236 8.04 8.42 3.63
N PRO A 237 7.63 8.65 2.38
CA PRO A 237 6.44 7.98 1.84
C PRO A 237 6.74 6.50 1.61
N LEU A 238 6.00 5.63 2.30
CA LEU A 238 6.11 4.17 2.16
C LEU A 238 5.55 3.72 0.81
N VAL A 239 6.36 2.99 0.04
CA VAL A 239 5.97 2.53 -1.29
C VAL A 239 5.19 1.23 -1.23
N TYR A 240 3.95 1.28 -1.69
CA TYR A 240 3.01 0.14 -1.75
C TYR A 240 2.64 -0.15 -3.20
N PRO A 241 3.52 -0.78 -3.98
CA PRO A 241 3.30 -1.01 -5.39
C PRO A 241 2.15 -1.98 -5.66
N ILE A 242 1.51 -1.81 -6.81
CA ILE A 242 0.58 -2.79 -7.38
C ILE A 242 1.42 -3.90 -8.01
N GLN A 243 1.44 -5.05 -7.37
CA GLN A 243 2.29 -6.18 -7.70
C GLN A 243 1.46 -7.33 -8.26
N VAL A 244 2.02 -8.07 -9.21
CA VAL A 244 1.39 -9.24 -9.82
C VAL A 244 2.32 -10.46 -9.76
N ASN A 245 1.75 -11.66 -9.69
CA ASN A 245 2.50 -12.89 -9.94
C ASN A 245 2.96 -12.90 -11.40
N ALA A 246 4.28 -12.96 -11.64
CA ALA A 246 4.86 -12.79 -12.99
C ALA A 246 4.48 -13.94 -13.94
N LYS A 247 4.35 -15.17 -13.42
CA LYS A 247 3.93 -16.32 -14.25
C LYS A 247 2.47 -16.18 -14.68
N TRP A 248 1.58 -15.83 -13.74
CA TRP A 248 0.18 -15.54 -14.06
C TRP A 248 0.07 -14.40 -15.06
N TRP A 249 0.79 -13.29 -14.85
CA TRP A 249 0.81 -12.12 -15.71
C TRP A 249 1.22 -12.46 -17.15
N LYS A 250 2.27 -13.27 -17.33
CA LYS A 250 2.71 -13.75 -18.64
C LYS A 250 1.67 -14.64 -19.33
N GLY A 251 0.81 -15.31 -18.57
CA GLY A 251 -0.27 -16.15 -19.12
C GLY A 251 -1.48 -15.36 -19.63
N LEU A 252 -1.59 -14.06 -19.33
CA LEU A 252 -2.66 -13.21 -19.82
C LEU A 252 -2.48 -12.86 -21.31
N THR A 253 -3.58 -12.58 -21.99
CA THR A 253 -3.54 -11.98 -23.34
C THR A 253 -2.99 -10.56 -23.26
N GLN A 254 -2.50 -10.04 -24.39
CA GLN A 254 -2.02 -8.64 -24.44
C GLN A 254 -3.14 -7.66 -24.06
N ALA A 255 -4.35 -7.86 -24.58
CA ALA A 255 -5.50 -7.01 -24.27
C ALA A 255 -5.84 -6.99 -22.77
N GLN A 256 -5.76 -8.14 -22.07
CA GLN A 256 -5.97 -8.21 -20.63
C GLN A 256 -4.87 -7.45 -19.88
N ARG A 257 -3.61 -7.63 -20.25
CA ARG A 257 -2.48 -6.87 -19.66
C ARG A 257 -2.63 -5.37 -19.86
N ASP A 258 -3.00 -4.93 -21.07
CA ASP A 258 -3.18 -3.49 -21.38
C ASP A 258 -4.28 -2.86 -20.53
N ILE A 259 -5.42 -3.55 -20.34
CA ILE A 259 -6.51 -3.10 -19.49
C ILE A 259 -6.03 -2.97 -18.04
N ILE A 260 -5.39 -4.01 -17.49
CA ILE A 260 -4.96 -4.03 -16.10
C ILE A 260 -3.85 -2.99 -15.86
N SER A 261 -2.87 -2.87 -16.76
CA SER A 261 -1.81 -1.84 -16.65
C SER A 261 -2.38 -0.43 -16.72
N LYS A 262 -3.31 -0.17 -17.64
CA LYS A 262 -3.97 1.14 -17.73
C LYS A 262 -4.75 1.48 -16.46
N ALA A 263 -5.45 0.50 -15.89
CA ALA A 263 -6.14 0.67 -14.61
C ALA A 263 -5.14 0.96 -13.48
N ALA A 264 -4.03 0.21 -13.40
CA ALA A 264 -3.01 0.41 -12.37
C ALA A 264 -2.43 1.84 -12.41
N VAL A 265 -1.95 2.28 -13.57
CA VAL A 265 -1.39 3.63 -13.77
C VAL A 265 -2.42 4.73 -13.46
N SER A 266 -3.71 4.51 -13.78
CA SER A 266 -4.75 5.51 -13.51
C SER A 266 -5.00 5.78 -12.02
N THR A 267 -4.53 4.91 -11.11
CA THR A 267 -4.69 5.09 -9.66
C THR A 267 -3.48 5.74 -8.97
N GLU A 268 -2.35 5.87 -9.66
CA GLU A 268 -1.08 6.30 -9.05
C GLU A 268 -1.12 7.74 -8.52
N GLN A 269 -1.57 8.69 -9.34
CA GLN A 269 -1.64 10.11 -8.95
C GLN A 269 -2.63 10.34 -7.81
N GLN A 270 -3.73 9.59 -7.81
CA GLN A 270 -4.71 9.67 -6.73
C GLN A 270 -4.11 9.13 -5.42
N SER A 271 -3.30 8.07 -5.48
CA SER A 271 -2.60 7.53 -4.29
C SER A 271 -1.69 8.58 -3.63
N VAL A 272 -1.00 9.44 -4.41
CA VAL A 272 -0.21 10.55 -3.86
C VAL A 272 -1.10 11.57 -3.14
N ALA A 273 -2.22 11.95 -3.75
CA ALA A 273 -3.15 12.90 -3.15
C ALA A 273 -3.83 12.33 -1.89
N ASP A 274 -4.14 11.03 -1.90
CA ASP A 274 -4.82 10.34 -0.81
C ASP A 274 -3.97 10.29 0.45
N ILE A 275 -2.66 10.00 0.37
CA ILE A 275 -1.81 9.95 1.56
C ILE A 275 -1.63 11.33 2.22
N GLU A 276 -1.58 12.40 1.44
CA GLU A 276 -1.47 13.75 1.99
C GLU A 276 -2.75 14.15 2.72
N LYS A 277 -3.91 13.89 2.09
CA LYS A 277 -5.21 14.14 2.72
C LYS A 277 -5.39 13.27 3.97
N GLU A 278 -5.09 11.98 3.89
CA GLU A 278 -5.20 11.02 5.00
C GLU A 278 -4.37 11.48 6.20
N PHE A 279 -3.13 11.95 5.98
CA PHE A 279 -2.28 12.43 7.07
C PHE A 279 -2.90 13.60 7.84
N GLN A 280 -3.55 14.56 7.15
CA GLN A 280 -4.23 15.68 7.79
C GLN A 280 -5.51 15.24 8.52
N ASP A 281 -6.30 14.37 7.90
CA ASP A 281 -7.52 13.81 8.48
C ASP A 281 -7.22 13.00 9.75
N ASP A 282 -6.17 12.19 9.72
CA ASP A 282 -5.72 11.35 10.84
C ASP A 282 -5.30 12.19 12.06
N ILE A 283 -4.58 13.29 11.83
CA ILE A 283 -4.27 14.26 12.90
C ILE A 283 -5.54 14.81 13.52
N ALA A 284 -6.51 15.21 12.69
CA ALA A 284 -7.78 15.76 13.17
C ALA A 284 -8.58 14.72 13.99
N ILE A 285 -8.59 13.46 13.58
CA ILE A 285 -9.24 12.36 14.31
C ILE A 285 -8.60 12.17 15.68
N ALA A 286 -7.27 12.07 15.74
CA ALA A 286 -6.55 11.88 17.00
C ALA A 286 -6.76 13.07 17.97
N GLN A 287 -6.69 14.30 17.48
CA GLN A 287 -6.96 15.51 18.27
C GLN A 287 -8.38 15.52 18.84
N LYS A 288 -9.37 15.17 18.03
CA LYS A 288 -10.77 15.07 18.47
C LYS A 288 -10.95 14.02 19.58
N HIS A 289 -10.13 13.00 19.58
CA HIS A 289 -10.14 11.94 20.60
C HIS A 289 -9.42 12.33 21.90
N GLY A 290 -8.73 13.47 21.92
CA GLY A 290 -8.00 13.98 23.08
C GLY A 290 -6.53 13.54 23.14
N ASN A 291 -5.97 13.01 22.04
CA ASN A 291 -4.55 12.70 21.96
C ASN A 291 -3.72 13.99 21.89
N GLU A 292 -2.58 14.00 22.57
CA GLU A 292 -1.57 15.03 22.43
C GLU A 292 -0.72 14.77 21.18
N ILE A 293 -0.87 15.64 20.17
CA ILE A 293 -0.15 15.52 18.90
C ILE A 293 1.05 16.46 18.95
N TYR A 294 2.25 15.89 18.84
CA TYR A 294 3.49 16.62 18.65
C TYR A 294 3.90 16.56 17.17
N ARG A 295 4.05 17.73 16.57
CA ARG A 295 4.62 17.90 15.21
C ARG A 295 5.95 18.62 15.36
N PRO A 296 7.08 17.96 15.02
CA PRO A 296 8.37 18.60 15.08
C PRO A 296 8.42 19.81 14.15
N SER A 297 9.05 20.89 14.61
CA SER A 297 9.45 22.02 13.76
C SER A 297 10.57 21.60 12.78
N ASP A 298 10.82 22.42 11.76
CA ASP A 298 11.91 22.15 10.79
C ASP A 298 13.28 21.99 11.45
N ALA A 299 13.54 22.75 12.52
CA ALA A 299 14.78 22.66 13.27
C ALA A 299 14.88 21.32 14.04
N GLU A 300 13.79 20.85 14.60
CA GLU A 300 13.71 19.55 15.29
C GLU A 300 13.74 18.40 14.28
N LEU A 301 13.05 18.53 13.13
CA LEU A 301 13.15 17.57 12.03
C LEU A 301 14.57 17.45 11.52
N LYS A 302 15.34 18.57 11.47
CA LYS A 302 16.76 18.51 11.12
C LYS A 302 17.55 17.63 12.09
N GLN A 303 17.25 17.70 13.39
CA GLN A 303 17.89 16.83 14.39
C GLN A 303 17.58 15.34 14.15
N TRP A 304 16.34 15.01 13.80
CA TRP A 304 15.96 13.64 13.40
C TRP A 304 16.69 13.22 12.11
N LYS A 305 16.76 14.09 11.11
CA LYS A 305 17.48 13.84 9.83
C LYS A 305 18.98 13.56 10.08
N ASP A 306 19.63 14.41 10.86
CA ASP A 306 21.09 14.32 11.10
C ASP A 306 21.45 13.04 11.88
N THR A 307 20.57 12.59 12.79
CA THR A 307 20.82 11.38 13.60
C THR A 307 20.36 10.09 12.92
N ALA A 308 19.20 10.11 12.26
CA ALA A 308 18.58 8.92 11.67
C ALA A 308 19.01 8.69 10.22
N GLY A 309 18.92 9.72 9.36
CA GLY A 309 19.08 9.58 7.92
C GLY A 309 20.49 9.13 7.50
N ALA A 310 21.51 9.84 7.96
CA ALA A 310 22.91 9.56 7.56
C ALA A 310 23.37 8.17 8.03
N GLN A 311 23.00 7.77 9.25
CA GLN A 311 23.37 6.46 9.77
C GLN A 311 22.58 5.35 9.08
N ALA A 312 21.27 5.53 8.84
CA ALA A 312 20.46 4.54 8.16
C ALA A 312 20.93 4.27 6.72
N ARG A 313 21.36 5.29 5.98
CA ARG A 313 21.98 5.11 4.65
C ARG A 313 23.24 4.24 4.73
N LYS A 314 24.10 4.46 5.72
CA LYS A 314 25.32 3.63 5.94
C LYS A 314 24.97 2.20 6.30
N ASP A 315 24.03 2.01 7.22
CA ASP A 315 23.57 0.69 7.67
C ASP A 315 22.92 -0.08 6.52
N TYR A 316 22.13 0.59 5.69
CA TYR A 316 21.54 0.03 4.49
C TYR A 316 22.60 -0.45 3.50
N VAL A 317 23.59 0.38 3.17
CA VAL A 317 24.68 -0.01 2.26
C VAL A 317 25.54 -1.12 2.86
N ALA A 318 25.80 -1.09 4.17
CA ALA A 318 26.56 -2.17 4.85
C ALA A 318 25.83 -3.52 4.76
N GLU A 319 24.51 -3.55 4.75
CA GLU A 319 23.70 -4.77 4.64
C GLU A 319 23.50 -5.22 3.18
N THR A 320 23.38 -4.28 2.25
CA THR A 320 22.99 -4.55 0.86
C THR A 320 24.14 -4.51 -0.14
N GLY A 321 25.27 -3.95 0.25
CA GLY A 321 26.47 -3.82 -0.59
C GLY A 321 26.23 -2.97 -1.83
N ALA A 322 26.75 -3.43 -2.97
CA ALA A 322 26.71 -2.67 -4.23
C ALA A 322 25.27 -2.43 -4.74
N SER A 323 24.34 -3.36 -4.52
CA SER A 323 22.93 -3.20 -4.94
C SER A 323 22.24 -2.05 -4.21
N GLY A 324 22.45 -1.94 -2.90
CA GLY A 324 21.89 -0.84 -2.13
C GLY A 324 22.56 0.50 -2.45
N GLN A 325 23.88 0.51 -2.67
CA GLN A 325 24.56 1.73 -3.11
C GLN A 325 24.02 2.22 -4.46
N GLN A 326 23.71 1.31 -5.39
CA GLN A 326 23.11 1.66 -6.67
C GLN A 326 21.73 2.29 -6.49
N VAL A 327 20.88 1.74 -5.64
CA VAL A 327 19.55 2.29 -5.31
C VAL A 327 19.69 3.70 -4.76
N LEU A 328 20.62 3.94 -3.82
CA LEU A 328 20.86 5.30 -3.28
C LEU A 328 21.33 6.28 -4.35
N ASN A 329 22.20 5.84 -5.26
CA ASN A 329 22.65 6.67 -6.36
C ASN A 329 21.50 7.06 -7.29
N ASP A 330 20.61 6.14 -7.62
CA ASP A 330 19.45 6.39 -8.49
C ASP A 330 18.47 7.37 -7.85
N VAL A 331 18.26 7.26 -6.53
CA VAL A 331 17.47 8.24 -5.76
C VAL A 331 18.16 9.61 -5.75
N ASP A 332 19.44 9.66 -5.45
CA ASP A 332 20.20 10.94 -5.39
C ASP A 332 20.23 11.65 -6.74
N VAL A 333 20.38 10.92 -7.85
CA VAL A 333 20.29 11.47 -9.22
C VAL A 333 18.90 12.07 -9.47
N ALA A 334 17.82 11.37 -9.07
CA ALA A 334 16.47 11.87 -9.26
C ALA A 334 16.18 13.12 -8.40
N LEU A 335 16.71 13.18 -7.18
CA LEU A 335 16.59 14.35 -6.30
C LEU A 335 17.35 15.56 -6.82
N ASN A 336 18.53 15.35 -7.41
CA ASN A 336 19.36 16.42 -7.97
C ASN A 336 18.82 17.00 -9.29
N ASN A 337 18.03 16.23 -10.03
CA ASN A 337 17.37 16.68 -11.26
C ASN A 337 16.14 17.56 -11.00
N LYS A 338 15.91 18.01 -9.76
CA LYS A 338 14.88 18.99 -9.37
C LYS A 338 15.16 20.43 -9.80
N GLN A 339 16.40 20.75 -10.29
CA GLN A 339 16.80 22.11 -10.65
C GLN A 339 16.53 22.47 -12.10
#